data_87fc6875c948c97fbfead66e034a359e
#
_entry.id   87fc6875c948c97fbfead66e034a359e
#
_cell.length_a   1.000
_cell.length_b   1.000
_cell.length_c   1.000
_cell.angle_alpha   90.00
_cell.angle_beta   90.00
_cell.angle_gamma   90.00
#
_symmetry.space_group_name_H-M   'P 1'
#
loop_
_entity.id
_entity.type
_entity.pdbx_description
1 polymer ?
#
loop_
_entity_poly.entity_id
_entity_poly.type
_entity_poly.pdbx_seq_one_letter_code
_entity_poly.pdbx_strand_id
1 'polypeptide(L)'
;ADNGEINDLPESSSVQRSSDDEPVVDNKFEKIISKRGHQAHCIIGSRGYSLYDDKRFPLVLLVNMLGGPASNSVLNNMLREKNALVYNVEANYTQYSKTGIVTIYFGCDKQNVDKCISLVNKSLQKFCEELVTDSKLKMAKKQLLGQLAIASDNGEAQVLSMGKSILAYNKITTDERSVEIVNAITAQDIQNVAQEIFSANKLSVLIYK
;
A
#
# COMPACT_ATOMS: atom_id res chain seq x y z
N ALA A 1 31.94 17.68 -14.05
CA ALA A 1 30.84 17.11 -13.33
C ALA A 1 31.00 17.54 -11.87
N ASP A 2 30.31 18.57 -11.49
CA ASP A 2 30.44 19.21 -10.19
C ASP A 2 29.41 18.57 -9.24
N ASN A 3 29.90 17.85 -8.25
CA ASN A 3 29.07 17.35 -7.14
C ASN A 3 28.74 18.54 -6.25
N GLY A 4 27.69 19.28 -6.58
CA GLY A 4 27.16 20.32 -5.72
C GLY A 4 26.65 19.73 -4.41
N GLU A 5 27.47 19.71 -3.39
CA GLU A 5 27.03 19.53 -2.01
C GLU A 5 26.12 20.71 -1.64
N ILE A 6 24.85 20.42 -1.44
CA ILE A 6 23.90 21.39 -0.89
C ILE A 6 24.14 21.44 0.63
N ASN A 7 25.18 22.16 1.02
CA ASN A 7 25.57 22.28 2.44
C ASN A 7 24.98 23.50 3.17
N ASP A 8 24.10 24.28 2.50
CA ASP A 8 23.51 25.49 3.11
C ASP A 8 21.96 25.41 3.10
N LEU A 9 21.40 24.36 3.72
CA LEU A 9 20.01 24.45 4.15
C LEU A 9 19.98 25.12 5.53
N PRO A 10 19.14 26.16 5.76
CA PRO A 10 19.00 26.76 7.07
C PRO A 10 18.63 25.68 8.09
N GLU A 11 19.33 25.68 9.24
CA GLU A 11 19.00 24.78 10.36
C GLU A 11 17.49 24.87 10.61
N SER A 12 16.80 23.75 10.38
CA SER A 12 15.36 23.68 10.61
C SER A 12 15.14 23.96 12.10
N SER A 13 14.47 25.07 12.41
CA SER A 13 13.88 25.27 13.72
C SER A 13 13.14 24.00 14.08
N SER A 14 13.56 23.34 15.16
CA SER A 14 12.97 22.11 15.66
C SER A 14 11.45 22.30 15.78
N VAL A 15 10.72 21.73 14.85
CA VAL A 15 9.27 21.57 14.99
C VAL A 15 9.09 20.75 16.25
N GLN A 16 8.70 21.38 17.35
CA GLN A 16 8.31 20.70 18.58
C GLN A 16 7.17 19.74 18.19
N ARG A 17 7.49 18.46 18.11
CA ARG A 17 6.49 17.40 17.98
C ARG A 17 5.74 17.39 19.30
N SER A 18 4.47 17.82 19.29
CA SER A 18 3.59 17.68 20.45
C SER A 18 3.54 16.21 20.83
N SER A 19 3.82 15.90 22.08
CA SER A 19 3.83 14.56 22.68
C SER A 19 2.41 14.08 23.00
N ASP A 20 1.44 14.35 22.14
CA ASP A 20 0.09 13.81 22.28
C ASP A 20 0.07 12.37 21.68
N ASP A 21 0.78 11.48 22.36
CA ASP A 21 0.70 10.03 22.13
C ASP A 21 -0.52 9.46 22.88
N GLU A 22 -1.72 9.86 22.45
CA GLU A 22 -2.88 9.04 22.79
C GLU A 22 -2.75 7.73 22.04
N PRO A 23 -2.86 6.57 22.75
CA PRO A 23 -2.85 5.27 22.09
C PRO A 23 -4.03 5.23 21.12
N VAL A 24 -3.72 5.16 19.83
CA VAL A 24 -4.76 5.07 18.81
C VAL A 24 -5.42 3.71 18.93
N VAL A 25 -6.63 3.69 19.44
CA VAL A 25 -7.43 2.48 19.59
C VAL A 25 -7.87 1.99 18.21
N ASP A 26 -7.43 0.79 17.82
CA ASP A 26 -7.86 0.12 16.60
C ASP A 26 -9.29 -0.41 16.79
N ASN A 27 -10.29 0.43 16.58
CA ASN A 27 -11.68 0.01 16.59
C ASN A 27 -12.05 -0.54 15.19
N LYS A 28 -11.98 -1.87 15.04
CA LYS A 28 -12.55 -2.55 13.88
C LYS A 28 -14.04 -2.23 13.78
N PHE A 29 -14.50 -1.93 12.57
CA PHE A 29 -15.92 -1.74 12.29
C PHE A 29 -16.34 -2.44 11.01
N GLU A 30 -17.61 -2.81 10.94
CA GLU A 30 -18.30 -3.16 9.72
C GLU A 30 -19.52 -2.26 9.61
N LYS A 31 -19.61 -1.49 8.53
CA LYS A 31 -20.68 -0.53 8.32
C LYS A 31 -21.27 -0.65 6.92
N ILE A 32 -22.59 -0.81 6.86
CA ILE A 32 -23.35 -0.83 5.61
C ILE A 32 -24.18 0.45 5.55
N ILE A 33 -24.05 1.18 4.45
CA ILE A 33 -24.83 2.40 4.18
C ILE A 33 -25.67 2.15 2.93
N SER A 34 -26.99 2.19 3.10
CA SER A 34 -27.91 2.05 1.96
C SER A 34 -27.95 3.31 1.11
N LYS A 35 -27.72 3.14 -0.19
CA LYS A 35 -27.85 4.20 -1.18
C LYS A 35 -28.67 3.72 -2.39
N ARG A 36 -29.40 4.66 -2.99
CA ARG A 36 -30.07 4.40 -4.26
C ARG A 36 -29.00 4.29 -5.35
N GLY A 37 -28.98 3.17 -6.07
CA GLY A 37 -28.04 2.91 -7.16
C GLY A 37 -28.00 1.42 -7.50
N HIS A 38 -27.42 1.07 -8.64
CA HIS A 38 -27.28 -0.32 -9.09
C HIS A 38 -25.97 -0.95 -8.59
N GLN A 39 -24.95 -0.12 -8.40
CA GLN A 39 -23.63 -0.57 -7.96
C GLN A 39 -23.48 -0.48 -6.45
N ALA A 40 -22.69 -1.39 -5.90
CA ALA A 40 -22.17 -1.33 -4.56
C ALA A 40 -20.67 -0.96 -4.62
N HIS A 41 -20.25 -0.17 -3.64
CA HIS A 41 -18.84 0.21 -3.44
C HIS A 41 -18.41 -0.31 -2.08
N CYS A 42 -17.31 -1.03 -2.04
CA CYS A 42 -16.79 -1.60 -0.82
C CYS A 42 -15.34 -1.14 -0.59
N ILE A 43 -15.04 -0.77 0.65
CA ILE A 43 -13.68 -0.50 1.12
C ILE A 43 -13.39 -1.44 2.28
N ILE A 44 -12.32 -2.21 2.17
CA ILE A 44 -11.73 -2.98 3.25
C ILE A 44 -10.45 -2.26 3.64
N GLY A 45 -10.33 -1.89 4.92
CA GLY A 45 -9.22 -1.08 5.42
C GLY A 45 -8.54 -1.67 6.62
N SER A 46 -7.26 -1.41 6.74
CA SER A 46 -6.44 -1.70 7.91
C SER A 46 -5.44 -0.58 8.13
N ARG A 47 -4.96 -0.49 9.38
CA ARG A 47 -3.84 0.37 9.71
C ARG A 47 -2.56 -0.20 9.10
N GLY A 48 -1.71 0.66 8.56
CA GLY A 48 -0.38 0.34 8.05
C GLY A 48 0.72 1.03 8.86
N TYR A 49 1.96 0.85 8.44
CA TYR A 49 3.12 1.47 9.07
C TYR A 49 3.23 2.96 8.72
N SER A 50 3.93 3.70 9.57
CA SER A 50 4.23 5.12 9.35
C SER A 50 5.33 5.30 8.29
N LEU A 51 5.55 6.56 7.89
CA LEU A 51 6.65 6.96 7.00
C LEU A 51 8.05 6.55 7.52
N TYR A 52 8.20 6.39 8.84
CA TYR A 52 9.49 6.16 9.47
C TYR A 52 9.77 4.70 9.82
N ASP A 53 8.80 3.81 9.60
CA ASP A 53 8.95 2.38 9.85
C ASP A 53 9.51 1.68 8.60
N ASP A 54 10.58 0.91 8.74
CA ASP A 54 11.18 0.20 7.60
C ASP A 54 10.30 -0.93 7.05
N LYS A 55 9.38 -1.46 7.84
CA LYS A 55 8.38 -2.43 7.36
C LYS A 55 7.43 -1.86 6.30
N ARG A 56 7.42 -0.53 6.11
CA ARG A 56 6.67 0.10 5.02
C ARG A 56 7.10 -0.40 3.64
N PHE A 57 8.37 -0.73 3.44
CA PHE A 57 8.87 -1.15 2.13
C PHE A 57 8.32 -2.51 1.68
N PRO A 58 8.38 -3.59 2.48
CA PRO A 58 7.71 -4.83 2.13
C PRO A 58 6.18 -4.66 2.04
N LEU A 59 5.56 -3.75 2.83
CA LEU A 59 4.13 -3.47 2.72
C LEU A 59 3.78 -2.79 1.38
N VAL A 60 4.59 -1.85 0.89
CA VAL A 60 4.41 -1.26 -0.46
C VAL A 60 4.44 -2.35 -1.53
N LEU A 61 5.41 -3.27 -1.48
CA LEU A 61 5.51 -4.37 -2.43
C LEU A 61 4.31 -5.30 -2.34
N LEU A 62 3.88 -5.67 -1.12
CA LEU A 62 2.70 -6.52 -0.89
C LEU A 62 1.43 -5.89 -1.46
N VAL A 63 1.17 -4.61 -1.18
CA VAL A 63 -0.01 -3.89 -1.69
C VAL A 63 0.03 -3.77 -3.21
N ASN A 64 1.21 -3.54 -3.80
CA ASN A 64 1.39 -3.54 -5.26
C ASN A 64 1.07 -4.91 -5.88
N MET A 65 1.49 -6.01 -5.24
CA MET A 65 1.14 -7.38 -5.67
C MET A 65 -0.35 -7.66 -5.54
N LEU A 66 -1.00 -7.16 -4.48
CA LEU A 66 -2.42 -7.39 -4.20
C LEU A 66 -3.31 -6.70 -5.24
N GLY A 67 -3.19 -5.42 -5.41
CA GLY A 67 -4.10 -4.61 -6.22
C GLY A 67 -3.46 -3.36 -6.79
N GLY A 68 -2.15 -3.38 -7.08
CA GLY A 68 -1.45 -2.32 -7.78
C GLY A 68 -1.95 -2.14 -9.22
N PRO A 69 -1.43 -1.14 -9.94
CA PRO A 69 -1.98 -0.68 -11.22
C PRO A 69 -1.84 -1.69 -12.36
N ALA A 70 -1.06 -2.74 -12.18
CA ALA A 70 -0.89 -3.76 -13.21
C ALA A 70 -2.05 -4.76 -13.24
N SER A 71 -2.47 -5.14 -14.44
CA SER A 71 -3.56 -6.09 -14.69
C SER A 71 -3.34 -7.48 -14.09
N ASN A 72 -2.08 -7.86 -13.86
CA ASN A 72 -1.70 -9.14 -13.27
C ASN A 72 -1.72 -9.15 -11.73
N SER A 73 -2.15 -8.06 -11.08
CA SER A 73 -2.30 -8.04 -9.62
C SER A 73 -3.31 -9.11 -9.16
N VAL A 74 -3.09 -9.64 -7.95
CA VAL A 74 -3.83 -10.80 -7.43
C VAL A 74 -5.34 -10.57 -7.43
N LEU A 75 -5.78 -9.41 -6.91
CA LEU A 75 -7.20 -9.09 -6.81
C LEU A 75 -7.83 -8.81 -8.19
N ASN A 76 -7.12 -8.09 -9.08
CA ASN A 76 -7.63 -7.87 -10.43
C ASN A 76 -7.82 -9.20 -11.18
N ASN A 77 -6.80 -10.07 -11.13
CA ASN A 77 -6.88 -11.38 -11.76
C ASN A 77 -8.02 -12.23 -11.19
N MET A 78 -8.20 -12.21 -9.86
CA MET A 78 -9.21 -13.05 -9.22
C MET A 78 -10.63 -12.50 -9.35
N LEU A 79 -10.82 -11.20 -9.04
CA LEU A 79 -12.18 -10.64 -9.00
C LEU A 79 -12.69 -10.23 -10.38
N ARG A 80 -11.81 -9.69 -11.23
CA ARG A 80 -12.18 -9.17 -12.54
C ARG A 80 -11.99 -10.21 -13.65
N GLU A 81 -10.75 -10.67 -13.85
CA GLU A 81 -10.42 -11.50 -15.02
C GLU A 81 -11.03 -12.91 -14.94
N LYS A 82 -10.92 -13.58 -13.79
CA LYS A 82 -11.41 -14.95 -13.63
C LYS A 82 -12.89 -15.06 -13.31
N ASN A 83 -13.45 -14.13 -12.57
CA ASN A 83 -14.81 -14.22 -12.05
C ASN A 83 -15.76 -13.15 -12.59
N ALA A 84 -15.27 -12.11 -13.26
CA ALA A 84 -16.07 -11.00 -13.80
C ALA A 84 -17.04 -10.39 -12.76
N LEU A 85 -16.61 -10.28 -11.49
CA LEU A 85 -17.44 -9.83 -10.37
C LEU A 85 -17.39 -8.34 -10.14
N VAL A 86 -16.30 -7.67 -10.54
CA VAL A 86 -16.04 -6.27 -10.23
C VAL A 86 -15.78 -5.46 -11.49
N TYR A 87 -16.17 -4.19 -11.45
CA TYR A 87 -15.86 -3.20 -12.51
C TYR A 87 -14.46 -2.63 -12.31
N ASN A 88 -14.09 -2.39 -11.06
CA ASN A 88 -12.79 -1.89 -10.65
C ASN A 88 -12.39 -2.51 -9.34
N VAL A 89 -11.10 -2.75 -9.16
CA VAL A 89 -10.47 -3.18 -7.90
C VAL A 89 -9.08 -2.60 -7.80
N GLU A 90 -8.76 -2.04 -6.65
CA GLU A 90 -7.45 -1.47 -6.37
C GLU A 90 -7.08 -1.66 -4.89
N ALA A 91 -5.80 -1.73 -4.62
CA ALA A 91 -5.25 -1.70 -3.29
C ALA A 91 -4.25 -0.54 -3.17
N ASN A 92 -4.41 0.26 -2.14
CA ASN A 92 -3.59 1.44 -1.90
C ASN A 92 -3.01 1.42 -0.49
N TYR A 93 -1.81 1.98 -0.35
CA TYR A 93 -1.17 2.20 0.93
C TYR A 93 -0.71 3.65 1.04
N THR A 94 -1.33 4.39 1.94
CA THR A 94 -1.01 5.79 2.22
C THR A 94 -0.25 5.88 3.53
N GLN A 95 0.90 6.54 3.50
CA GLN A 95 1.81 6.70 4.65
C GLN A 95 1.67 8.10 5.23
N TYR A 96 1.61 8.17 6.55
CA TYR A 96 1.60 9.41 7.34
C TYR A 96 2.74 9.39 8.36
N SER A 97 3.03 10.51 8.99
CA SER A 97 4.15 10.64 9.94
C SER A 97 4.03 9.71 11.15
N LYS A 98 2.81 9.47 11.66
CA LYS A 98 2.58 8.62 12.86
C LYS A 98 1.93 7.27 12.54
N THR A 99 1.39 7.06 11.35
CA THR A 99 0.65 5.86 10.98
C THR A 99 0.62 5.67 9.47
N GLY A 100 -0.03 4.62 8.98
CA GLY A 100 -0.39 4.42 7.60
C GLY A 100 -1.80 3.84 7.49
N ILE A 101 -2.35 3.85 6.29
CA ILE A 101 -3.65 3.25 5.98
C ILE A 101 -3.50 2.40 4.73
N VAL A 102 -3.86 1.13 4.83
CA VAL A 102 -4.04 0.23 3.70
C VAL A 102 -5.52 0.16 3.37
N THR A 103 -5.87 0.34 2.12
CA THR A 103 -7.25 0.22 1.64
C THR A 103 -7.31 -0.68 0.43
N ILE A 104 -8.33 -1.54 0.39
CA ILE A 104 -8.72 -2.32 -0.78
C ILE A 104 -10.12 -1.85 -1.15
N TYR A 105 -10.23 -1.27 -2.33
CA TYR A 105 -11.50 -0.80 -2.87
C TYR A 105 -11.94 -1.68 -4.04
N PHE A 106 -13.25 -1.95 -4.14
CA PHE A 106 -13.86 -2.52 -5.34
C PHE A 106 -15.29 -2.04 -5.54
N GLY A 107 -15.69 -1.96 -6.82
CA GLY A 107 -17.05 -1.70 -7.25
C GLY A 107 -17.65 -2.93 -7.94
N CYS A 108 -18.84 -3.36 -7.52
CA CYS A 108 -19.52 -4.54 -8.05
C CYS A 108 -21.04 -4.40 -8.01
N ASP A 109 -21.76 -5.37 -8.55
CA ASP A 109 -23.21 -5.48 -8.34
C ASP A 109 -23.53 -5.80 -6.87
N LYS A 110 -24.65 -5.29 -6.37
CA LYS A 110 -25.06 -5.46 -4.96
C LYS A 110 -25.10 -6.92 -4.50
N GLN A 111 -25.51 -7.82 -5.37
CA GLN A 111 -25.59 -9.25 -5.10
C GLN A 111 -24.22 -9.95 -4.98
N ASN A 112 -23.17 -9.33 -5.51
CA ASN A 112 -21.82 -9.90 -5.54
C ASN A 112 -20.93 -9.45 -4.36
N VAL A 113 -21.37 -8.51 -3.53
CA VAL A 113 -20.57 -7.90 -2.45
C VAL A 113 -19.96 -8.96 -1.53
N ASP A 114 -20.80 -9.85 -0.98
CA ASP A 114 -20.35 -10.84 0.01
C ASP A 114 -19.36 -11.85 -0.61
N LYS A 115 -19.59 -12.22 -1.88
CA LYS A 115 -18.66 -13.07 -2.63
C LYS A 115 -17.33 -12.39 -2.87
N CYS A 116 -17.33 -11.09 -3.22
CA CYS A 116 -16.11 -10.31 -3.42
C CYS A 116 -15.32 -10.19 -2.11
N ILE A 117 -15.98 -9.84 -1.00
CA ILE A 117 -15.35 -9.76 0.33
C ILE A 117 -14.70 -11.10 0.71
N SER A 118 -15.42 -12.23 0.51
CA SER A 118 -14.90 -13.56 0.80
C SER A 118 -13.64 -13.87 -0.01
N LEU A 119 -13.63 -13.54 -1.31
CA LEU A 119 -12.47 -13.74 -2.18
C LEU A 119 -11.29 -12.83 -1.82
N VAL A 120 -11.55 -11.57 -1.44
CA VAL A 120 -10.51 -10.67 -0.93
C VAL A 120 -9.89 -11.27 0.34
N ASN A 121 -10.71 -11.61 1.34
CA ASN A 121 -10.23 -12.19 2.59
C ASN A 121 -9.42 -13.48 2.37
N LYS A 122 -9.86 -14.35 1.45
CA LYS A 122 -9.10 -15.55 1.07
C LYS A 122 -7.72 -15.21 0.49
N SER A 123 -7.64 -14.14 -0.28
CA SER A 123 -6.36 -13.70 -0.86
C SER A 123 -5.43 -13.12 0.20
N LEU A 124 -5.96 -12.33 1.12
CA LEU A 124 -5.20 -11.78 2.24
C LEU A 124 -4.67 -12.91 3.14
N GLN A 125 -5.55 -13.85 3.49
CA GLN A 125 -5.19 -15.03 4.28
C GLN A 125 -4.07 -15.86 3.62
N LYS A 126 -4.13 -16.02 2.31
CA LYS A 126 -3.07 -16.72 1.58
C LYS A 126 -1.70 -16.06 1.74
N PHE A 127 -1.60 -14.74 1.72
CA PHE A 127 -0.34 -14.03 1.99
C PHE A 127 0.11 -14.17 3.45
N CYS A 128 -0.81 -14.34 4.38
CA CYS A 128 -0.48 -14.59 5.79
C CYS A 128 0.05 -16.02 6.03
N GLU A 129 -0.47 -17.01 5.29
CA GLU A 129 -0.21 -18.43 5.53
C GLU A 129 0.91 -19.00 4.65
N GLU A 130 1.03 -18.52 3.41
CA GLU A 130 1.95 -19.06 2.42
C GLU A 130 3.05 -18.06 2.07
N LEU A 131 4.29 -18.54 1.96
CA LEU A 131 5.38 -17.75 1.40
C LEU A 131 5.16 -17.50 -0.09
N VAL A 132 5.45 -16.29 -0.52
CA VAL A 132 5.49 -15.95 -1.94
C VAL A 132 6.64 -16.72 -2.60
N THR A 133 6.38 -17.40 -3.72
CA THR A 133 7.43 -18.12 -4.44
C THR A 133 8.48 -17.15 -5.01
N ASP A 134 9.73 -17.60 -5.10
CA ASP A 134 10.84 -16.78 -5.61
C ASP A 134 10.54 -16.17 -6.99
N SER A 135 9.92 -16.94 -7.88
CA SER A 135 9.53 -16.46 -9.19
C SER A 135 8.53 -15.28 -9.11
N LYS A 136 7.50 -15.38 -8.27
CA LYS A 136 6.52 -14.33 -8.07
C LYS A 136 7.13 -13.10 -7.40
N LEU A 137 7.98 -13.31 -6.40
CA LEU A 137 8.68 -12.22 -5.71
C LEU A 137 9.59 -11.47 -6.69
N LYS A 138 10.37 -12.19 -7.50
CA LYS A 138 11.23 -11.59 -8.54
C LYS A 138 10.44 -10.77 -9.55
N MET A 139 9.30 -11.29 -10.02
CA MET A 139 8.41 -10.57 -10.94
C MET A 139 7.83 -9.31 -10.29
N ALA A 140 7.37 -9.39 -9.04
CA ALA A 140 6.81 -8.26 -8.31
C ALA A 140 7.84 -7.15 -8.09
N LYS A 141 9.06 -7.49 -7.70
CA LYS A 141 10.17 -6.54 -7.57
C LYS A 141 10.47 -5.85 -8.90
N LYS A 142 10.62 -6.64 -9.98
CA LYS A 142 10.86 -6.08 -11.32
C LYS A 142 9.76 -5.13 -11.75
N GLN A 143 8.50 -5.47 -11.49
CA GLN A 143 7.34 -4.64 -11.82
C GLN A 143 7.36 -3.33 -11.02
N LEU A 144 7.58 -3.39 -9.70
CA LEU A 144 7.65 -2.20 -8.85
C LEU A 144 8.81 -1.28 -9.28
N LEU A 145 9.99 -1.84 -9.54
CA LEU A 145 11.15 -1.08 -10.02
C LEU A 145 10.89 -0.43 -11.37
N GLY A 146 10.20 -1.13 -12.28
CA GLY A 146 9.78 -0.54 -13.57
C GLY A 146 8.80 0.62 -13.39
N GLN A 147 7.86 0.53 -12.46
CA GLN A 147 6.93 1.63 -12.15
C GLN A 147 7.67 2.83 -11.55
N LEU A 148 8.65 2.60 -10.66
CA LEU A 148 9.48 3.67 -10.10
C LEU A 148 10.32 4.35 -11.18
N ALA A 149 10.94 3.60 -12.08
CA ALA A 149 11.71 4.15 -13.20
C ALA A 149 10.86 5.03 -14.12
N ILE A 150 9.65 4.58 -14.48
CA ILE A 150 8.71 5.39 -15.29
C ILE A 150 8.29 6.67 -14.53
N ALA A 151 8.08 6.59 -13.23
CA ALA A 151 7.74 7.76 -12.42
C ALA A 151 8.91 8.76 -12.33
N SER A 152 10.16 8.28 -12.29
CA SER A 152 11.37 9.13 -12.28
C SER A 152 11.62 9.86 -13.60
N ASP A 153 11.10 9.37 -14.73
CA ASP A 153 11.20 10.06 -16.02
C ASP A 153 10.31 11.33 -16.08
N ASN A 154 9.35 11.47 -15.16
CA ASN A 154 8.51 12.65 -15.07
C ASN A 154 9.15 13.67 -14.11
N GLY A 155 9.69 14.76 -14.66
CA GLY A 155 10.41 15.79 -13.90
C GLY A 155 9.55 16.45 -12.79
N GLU A 156 8.25 16.68 -13.02
CA GLU A 156 7.35 17.21 -12.00
C GLU A 156 7.19 16.23 -10.82
N ALA A 157 6.94 14.96 -11.13
CA ALA A 157 6.80 13.90 -10.11
C ALA A 157 8.12 13.74 -9.32
N GLN A 158 9.26 13.83 -10.00
CA GLN A 158 10.58 13.75 -9.38
C GLN A 158 10.81 14.90 -8.39
N VAL A 159 10.58 16.15 -8.79
CA VAL A 159 10.74 17.33 -7.91
C VAL A 159 9.83 17.24 -6.70
N LEU A 160 8.56 16.85 -6.88
CA LEU A 160 7.62 16.64 -5.77
C LEU A 160 8.07 15.52 -4.83
N SER A 161 8.61 14.44 -5.36
CA SER A 161 9.16 13.32 -4.57
C SER A 161 10.36 13.76 -3.74
N MET A 162 11.29 14.51 -4.35
CA MET A 162 12.46 15.07 -3.66
C MET A 162 12.03 16.03 -2.55
N GLY A 163 11.08 16.93 -2.81
CA GLY A 163 10.53 17.86 -1.82
C GLY A 163 9.91 17.12 -0.62
N LYS A 164 9.11 16.08 -0.86
CA LYS A 164 8.54 15.23 0.19
C LYS A 164 9.63 14.51 0.97
N SER A 165 10.67 14.00 0.31
CA SER A 165 11.81 13.33 0.95
C SER A 165 12.56 14.27 1.90
N ILE A 166 12.83 15.49 1.47
CA ILE A 166 13.48 16.50 2.31
C ILE A 166 12.61 16.82 3.53
N LEU A 167 11.33 17.10 3.33
CA LEU A 167 10.41 17.42 4.42
C LEU A 167 10.24 16.26 5.42
N ALA A 168 10.20 15.03 4.94
CA ALA A 168 9.97 13.85 5.78
C ALA A 168 11.26 13.35 6.45
N TYR A 169 12.38 13.35 5.73
CA TYR A 169 13.60 12.64 6.15
C TYR A 169 14.84 13.53 6.23
N ASN A 170 14.74 14.80 5.87
CA ASN A 170 15.87 15.75 5.71
C ASN A 170 16.98 15.21 4.77
N LYS A 171 16.61 14.38 3.80
CA LYS A 171 17.51 13.81 2.79
C LYS A 171 16.73 13.39 1.56
N ILE A 172 17.42 13.33 0.42
CA ILE A 172 16.88 12.78 -0.81
C ILE A 172 17.29 11.30 -0.91
N THR A 173 16.34 10.43 -1.21
CA THR A 173 16.62 9.02 -1.51
C THR A 173 16.91 8.90 -3.01
N THR A 174 18.06 8.37 -3.37
CA THR A 174 18.44 8.15 -4.77
C THR A 174 17.71 6.94 -5.37
N ASP A 175 17.65 6.86 -6.69
CA ASP A 175 17.04 5.74 -7.39
C ASP A 175 17.79 4.43 -7.10
N GLU A 176 19.14 4.48 -7.03
CA GLU A 176 19.97 3.32 -6.69
C GLU A 176 19.62 2.80 -5.29
N ARG A 177 19.43 3.70 -4.32
CA ARG A 177 19.04 3.30 -2.97
C ARG A 177 17.65 2.68 -2.94
N SER A 178 16.72 3.17 -3.74
CA SER A 178 15.39 2.58 -3.89
C SER A 178 15.46 1.18 -4.49
N VAL A 179 16.32 0.96 -5.48
CA VAL A 179 16.58 -0.36 -6.09
C VAL A 179 17.15 -1.34 -5.05
N GLU A 180 18.13 -0.92 -4.26
CA GLU A 180 18.71 -1.75 -3.19
C GLU A 180 17.65 -2.18 -2.18
N ILE A 181 16.83 -1.24 -1.69
CA ILE A 181 15.78 -1.51 -0.71
C ILE A 181 14.78 -2.54 -1.27
N VAL A 182 14.28 -2.35 -2.49
CA VAL A 182 13.33 -3.28 -3.09
C VAL A 182 13.96 -4.65 -3.31
N ASN A 183 15.23 -4.71 -3.74
CA ASN A 183 15.92 -5.98 -3.96
C ASN A 183 16.21 -6.74 -2.66
N ALA A 184 16.36 -6.05 -1.53
CA ALA A 184 16.59 -6.67 -0.23
C ALA A 184 15.34 -7.35 0.36
N ILE A 185 14.12 -7.00 -0.06
CA ILE A 185 12.87 -7.57 0.48
C ILE A 185 12.83 -9.08 0.23
N THR A 186 12.54 -9.86 1.26
CA THR A 186 12.41 -11.32 1.20
C THR A 186 10.94 -11.77 1.16
N ALA A 187 10.69 -13.03 0.81
CA ALA A 187 9.36 -13.62 0.91
C ALA A 187 8.85 -13.66 2.36
N GLN A 188 9.78 -13.83 3.32
CA GLN A 188 9.45 -13.80 4.74
C GLN A 188 9.00 -12.40 5.19
N ASP A 189 9.63 -11.33 4.69
CA ASP A 189 9.21 -9.96 5.01
C ASP A 189 7.79 -9.70 4.53
N ILE A 190 7.43 -10.16 3.33
CA ILE A 190 6.07 -10.06 2.78
C ILE A 190 5.07 -10.80 3.67
N GLN A 191 5.38 -12.03 4.10
CA GLN A 191 4.51 -12.80 4.97
C GLN A 191 4.35 -12.16 6.35
N ASN A 192 5.44 -11.68 6.95
CA ASN A 192 5.42 -11.03 8.25
C ASN A 192 4.52 -9.77 8.23
N VAL A 193 4.68 -8.89 7.25
CA VAL A 193 3.83 -7.71 7.14
C VAL A 193 2.39 -8.05 6.79
N ALA A 194 2.14 -9.11 6.02
CA ALA A 194 0.79 -9.59 5.75
C ALA A 194 0.09 -10.05 7.05
N GLN A 195 0.77 -10.83 7.88
CA GLN A 195 0.27 -11.28 9.18
C GLN A 195 0.00 -10.12 10.14
N GLU A 196 0.88 -9.12 10.17
CA GLU A 196 0.71 -7.96 11.04
C GLU A 196 -0.45 -7.05 10.61
N ILE A 197 -0.66 -6.87 9.31
CA ILE A 197 -1.63 -5.90 8.76
C ILE A 197 -2.99 -6.53 8.48
N PHE A 198 -3.02 -7.76 7.96
CA PHE A 198 -4.24 -8.40 7.47
C PHE A 198 -4.82 -9.46 8.41
N SER A 199 -4.37 -9.55 9.67
CA SER A 199 -5.03 -10.42 10.61
C SER A 199 -6.52 -10.08 10.75
N ALA A 200 -7.38 -11.09 10.87
CA ALA A 200 -8.84 -10.96 10.81
C ALA A 200 -9.44 -9.93 11.80
N ASN A 201 -8.73 -9.67 12.90
CA ASN A 201 -9.15 -8.72 13.93
C ASN A 201 -8.81 -7.24 13.61
N LYS A 202 -8.10 -6.97 12.51
CA LYS A 202 -7.64 -5.61 12.17
C LYS A 202 -8.35 -4.99 10.96
N LEU A 203 -9.14 -5.79 10.24
CA LEU A 203 -9.83 -5.32 9.03
C LEU A 203 -11.16 -4.66 9.36
N SER A 204 -11.33 -3.44 8.89
CA SER A 204 -12.61 -2.72 8.89
C SER A 204 -13.22 -2.77 7.50
N VAL A 205 -14.56 -2.83 7.43
CA VAL A 205 -15.31 -2.92 6.17
C VAL A 205 -16.36 -1.82 6.10
N LEU A 206 -16.36 -1.07 5.01
CA LEU A 206 -17.39 -0.09 4.68
C LEU A 206 -18.03 -0.44 3.36
N ILE A 207 -19.34 -0.58 3.35
CA ILE A 207 -20.13 -0.96 2.18
C ILE A 207 -21.20 0.12 1.92
N TYR A 208 -21.20 0.64 0.70
CA TYR A 208 -22.28 1.46 0.15
C TYR A 208 -23.09 0.62 -0.84
N LYS A 209 -24.35 0.30 -0.54
CA LYS A 209 -25.20 -0.53 -1.41
C LYS A 209 -26.68 -0.15 -1.37
#